data_e4abf10ad498ad24b0cf7cfdfbc6e6c9
#
_entry.id   e4abf10ad498ad24b0cf7cfdfbc6e6c9
#
_cell.length_a   1.000
_cell.length_b   1.000
_cell.length_c   1.000
_cell.angle_alpha   90.00
_cell.angle_beta   90.00
_cell.angle_gamma   90.00
#
_symmetry.space_group_name_H-M   'P 1'
#
loop_
_entity.id
_entity.type
_entity.pdbx_description
1 polymer ?
#
loop_
_entity_poly.entity_id
_entity_poly.type
_entity_poly.pdbx_seq_one_letter_code
_entity_poly.pdbx_strand_id
1 'polypeptide(L)'
;MLNILQSRIEMKEAKTNDILLLLLLGAIWGSSFFNIKIATYSFEPYTLALIRVIFATLFLLVFSCFFKIKVNAFSKEWKIYALIGLCNIAIPFSLIAVGTNKVDSYLAAILMSTTPLTGSILAHIFTKNEKITFFKSIGIIIGFVGVLLLFFDKLILNEDNYFFALIILVGSTFYSIAGILILKKMKNSGNLDVTTSTMIWALIFLIPVAFIFEDPFNSNPSLESVLSLVYLGSVATGFAWWLRFKILIKNGLVFQTQVAYLIPIFGVIFGVLVLNEQITWKVFVSLIIIMSGIYIVKKYNK
;
A
#
# COMPACT_ATOMS: atom_id res chain seq x y z
N MET A 1 25.50 13.42 24.42
CA MET A 1 24.71 12.31 23.82
C MET A 1 23.26 12.67 23.48
N LEU A 2 22.74 13.83 23.88
CA LEU A 2 21.39 14.34 23.59
C LEU A 2 21.28 15.17 22.28
N ASN A 3 22.38 15.60 21.69
CA ASN A 3 22.40 16.49 20.51
C ASN A 3 22.35 15.78 19.15
N ILE A 4 22.39 14.44 19.09
CA ILE A 4 22.33 13.67 17.82
C ILE A 4 20.87 13.35 17.45
N LEU A 5 19.90 13.61 18.34
CA LEU A 5 18.48 13.33 18.10
C LEU A 5 17.68 14.53 17.53
N GLN A 6 18.34 15.63 17.23
CA GLN A 6 17.69 16.87 16.77
C GLN A 6 17.93 17.23 15.28
N SER A 7 18.33 16.31 14.42
CA SER A 7 18.20 16.60 12.99
C SER A 7 16.69 16.76 12.68
N ARG A 8 16.23 18.02 12.68
CA ARG A 8 14.90 18.39 12.15
C ARG A 8 14.79 17.82 10.76
N ILE A 9 13.90 16.87 10.60
CA ILE A 9 13.44 16.46 9.28
C ILE A 9 12.64 17.64 8.76
N GLU A 10 13.24 18.53 7.98
CA GLU A 10 12.50 19.46 7.16
C GLU A 10 11.75 18.64 6.12
N MET A 11 10.48 18.37 6.38
CA MET A 11 9.58 17.84 5.37
C MET A 11 9.41 18.94 4.32
N LYS A 12 9.89 18.68 3.11
CA LYS A 12 9.77 19.66 2.03
C LYS A 12 8.30 19.70 1.59
N GLU A 13 7.82 20.91 1.27
CA GLU A 13 6.49 21.07 0.66
C GLU A 13 6.37 20.14 -0.56
N ALA A 14 5.25 19.43 -0.66
CA ALA A 14 5.01 18.52 -1.77
C ALA A 14 4.91 19.30 -3.09
N LYS A 15 5.83 19.03 -3.99
CA LYS A 15 5.88 19.66 -5.32
C LYS A 15 4.92 18.95 -6.29
N THR A 16 4.68 19.55 -7.44
CA THR A 16 3.87 18.95 -8.52
C THR A 16 4.36 17.56 -8.90
N ASN A 17 5.68 17.36 -8.98
CA ASN A 17 6.26 16.04 -9.25
C ASN A 17 5.91 14.98 -8.18
N ASP A 18 5.71 15.38 -6.95
CA ASP A 18 5.34 14.44 -5.88
C ASP A 18 3.88 13.98 -6.04
N ILE A 19 3.01 14.85 -6.53
CA ILE A 19 1.64 14.45 -6.89
C ILE A 19 1.67 13.49 -8.08
N LEU A 20 2.46 13.77 -9.12
CA LEU A 20 2.57 12.87 -10.27
C LEU A 20 3.06 11.47 -9.85
N LEU A 21 4.03 11.40 -8.92
CA LEU A 21 4.48 10.13 -8.37
C LEU A 21 3.40 9.44 -7.54
N LEU A 22 2.59 10.20 -6.81
CA LEU A 22 1.47 9.66 -6.03
C LEU A 22 0.36 9.14 -6.96
N LEU A 23 0.05 9.87 -8.04
CA LEU A 23 -0.89 9.43 -9.08
C LEU A 23 -0.41 8.16 -9.78
N LEU A 24 0.88 8.10 -10.16
CA LEU A 24 1.49 6.90 -10.73
C LEU A 24 1.36 5.70 -9.80
N LEU A 25 1.65 5.88 -8.51
CA LEU A 25 1.52 4.84 -7.51
C LEU A 25 0.06 4.39 -7.36
N GLY A 26 -0.88 5.34 -7.36
CA GLY A 26 -2.32 5.08 -7.35
C GLY A 26 -2.78 4.27 -8.57
N ALA A 27 -2.30 4.61 -9.76
CA ALA A 27 -2.61 3.90 -10.99
C ALA A 27 -2.08 2.46 -10.96
N ILE A 28 -0.82 2.27 -10.54
CA ILE A 28 -0.21 0.93 -10.42
C ILE A 28 -0.99 0.07 -9.43
N TRP A 29 -1.36 0.61 -8.26
CA TRP A 29 -2.11 -0.15 -7.28
C TRP A 29 -3.58 -0.33 -7.63
N GLY A 30 -4.20 0.64 -8.31
CA GLY A 30 -5.56 0.51 -8.85
C GLY A 30 -5.67 -0.61 -9.87
N SER A 31 -4.67 -0.77 -10.74
CA SER A 31 -4.61 -1.88 -11.70
C SER A 31 -4.36 -3.25 -11.04
N SER A 32 -3.92 -3.29 -9.77
CA SER A 32 -3.63 -4.55 -9.09
C SER A 32 -4.88 -5.39 -8.85
N PHE A 33 -6.05 -4.78 -8.63
CA PHE A 33 -7.28 -5.54 -8.33
C PHE A 33 -7.69 -6.47 -9.45
N PHE A 34 -7.63 -5.99 -10.68
CA PHE A 34 -7.86 -6.80 -11.87
C PHE A 34 -6.88 -7.99 -11.96
N ASN A 35 -5.59 -7.72 -11.76
CA ASN A 35 -4.56 -8.76 -11.83
C ASN A 35 -4.66 -9.76 -10.66
N ILE A 36 -5.04 -9.31 -9.46
CA ILE A 36 -5.31 -10.22 -8.32
C ILE A 36 -6.46 -11.16 -8.67
N LYS A 37 -7.56 -10.64 -9.24
CA LYS A 37 -8.71 -11.45 -9.63
C LYS A 37 -8.32 -12.55 -10.63
N ILE A 38 -7.50 -12.23 -11.64
CA ILE A 38 -7.01 -13.24 -12.59
C ILE A 38 -6.13 -14.26 -11.86
N ALA A 39 -5.22 -13.82 -11.00
CA ALA A 39 -4.32 -14.71 -10.29
C ALA A 39 -5.06 -15.66 -9.31
N THR A 40 -6.17 -15.22 -8.68
CA THR A 40 -6.97 -16.07 -7.78
C THR A 40 -7.71 -17.21 -8.47
N TYR A 41 -7.79 -17.24 -9.80
CA TYR A 41 -8.32 -18.41 -10.52
C TYR A 41 -7.40 -19.63 -10.44
N SER A 42 -6.12 -19.43 -10.19
CA SER A 42 -5.13 -20.51 -10.19
C SER A 42 -4.35 -20.64 -8.86
N PHE A 43 -4.37 -19.63 -8.03
CA PHE A 43 -3.57 -19.60 -6.80
C PHE A 43 -4.41 -19.25 -5.58
N GLU A 44 -4.17 -19.95 -4.49
CA GLU A 44 -4.75 -19.64 -3.19
C GLU A 44 -4.11 -18.36 -2.59
N PRO A 45 -4.79 -17.68 -1.62
CA PRO A 45 -4.39 -16.35 -1.13
C PRO A 45 -2.97 -16.25 -0.58
N TYR A 46 -2.51 -17.20 0.22
CA TYR A 46 -1.15 -17.15 0.80
C TYR A 46 -0.09 -17.49 -0.25
N THR A 47 -0.38 -18.44 -1.12
CA THR A 47 0.46 -18.80 -2.27
C THR A 47 0.61 -17.63 -3.22
N LEU A 48 -0.50 -16.95 -3.54
CA LEU A 48 -0.47 -15.72 -4.34
C LEU A 48 0.40 -14.64 -3.68
N ALA A 49 0.24 -14.42 -2.36
CA ALA A 49 1.05 -13.45 -1.63
C ALA A 49 2.54 -13.82 -1.65
N LEU A 50 2.88 -15.10 -1.46
CA LEU A 50 4.24 -15.61 -1.50
C LEU A 50 4.88 -15.40 -2.88
N ILE A 51 4.23 -15.88 -3.96
CA ILE A 51 4.76 -15.77 -5.33
C ILE A 51 4.90 -14.30 -5.73
N ARG A 52 3.93 -13.45 -5.39
CA ARG A 52 4.00 -12.01 -5.60
C ARG A 52 5.24 -11.40 -4.93
N VAL A 53 5.56 -11.78 -3.70
CA VAL A 53 6.74 -11.28 -2.98
C VAL A 53 8.03 -11.89 -3.51
N ILE A 54 8.04 -13.12 -4.03
CA ILE A 54 9.18 -13.70 -4.75
C ILE A 54 9.53 -12.82 -5.97
N PHE A 55 8.57 -12.54 -6.86
CA PHE A 55 8.82 -11.69 -8.04
C PHE A 55 9.22 -10.27 -7.65
N ALA A 56 8.63 -9.71 -6.58
CA ALA A 56 9.02 -8.40 -6.07
C ALA A 56 10.48 -8.38 -5.59
N THR A 57 10.87 -9.39 -4.83
CA THR A 57 12.23 -9.52 -4.30
C THR A 57 13.25 -9.70 -5.44
N LEU A 58 12.96 -10.57 -6.40
CA LEU A 58 13.82 -10.77 -7.57
C LEU A 58 13.97 -9.48 -8.37
N PHE A 59 12.85 -8.79 -8.66
CA PHE A 59 12.89 -7.50 -9.34
C PHE A 59 13.77 -6.49 -8.62
N LEU A 60 13.59 -6.34 -7.30
CA LEU A 60 14.36 -5.38 -6.50
C LEU A 60 15.84 -5.75 -6.39
N LEU A 61 16.18 -7.03 -6.34
CA LEU A 61 17.58 -7.50 -6.35
C LEU A 61 18.24 -7.15 -7.69
N VAL A 62 17.58 -7.44 -8.82
CA VAL A 62 18.07 -7.07 -10.15
C VAL A 62 18.20 -5.55 -10.27
N PHE A 63 17.20 -4.81 -9.81
CA PHE A 63 17.19 -3.36 -9.81
C PHE A 63 18.33 -2.78 -8.94
N SER A 64 18.56 -3.36 -7.75
CA SER A 64 19.68 -3.00 -6.87
C SER A 64 21.04 -3.28 -7.52
N CYS A 65 21.19 -4.41 -8.21
CA CYS A 65 22.39 -4.77 -8.95
C CYS A 65 22.65 -3.77 -10.09
N PHE A 66 21.63 -3.41 -10.87
CA PHE A 66 21.71 -2.45 -11.97
C PHE A 66 22.20 -1.08 -11.48
N PHE A 67 21.69 -0.59 -10.34
CA PHE A 67 22.11 0.68 -9.74
C PHE A 67 23.35 0.55 -8.84
N LYS A 68 23.99 -0.62 -8.78
CA LYS A 68 25.16 -0.90 -7.93
C LYS A 68 24.91 -0.56 -6.45
N ILE A 69 23.69 -0.77 -5.97
CA ILE A 69 23.32 -0.56 -4.57
C ILE A 69 23.54 -1.84 -3.79
N LYS A 70 24.35 -1.76 -2.74
CA LYS A 70 24.57 -2.90 -1.84
C LYS A 70 23.33 -3.12 -0.96
N VAL A 71 22.75 -4.31 -1.04
CA VAL A 71 21.64 -4.72 -0.19
C VAL A 71 22.20 -5.30 1.12
N ASN A 72 21.74 -4.75 2.25
CA ASN A 72 22.27 -5.08 3.58
C ASN A 72 21.24 -5.75 4.48
N ALA A 73 20.41 -6.64 3.94
CA ALA A 73 19.29 -7.28 4.63
C ALA A 73 19.67 -7.98 5.96
N PHE A 74 20.91 -8.50 6.04
CA PHE A 74 21.44 -9.20 7.22
C PHE A 74 22.50 -8.41 7.99
N SER A 75 22.53 -7.08 7.82
CA SER A 75 23.40 -6.17 8.57
C SER A 75 23.03 -6.11 10.06
N LYS A 76 23.75 -5.27 10.84
CA LYS A 76 23.40 -5.03 12.26
C LYS A 76 21.97 -4.53 12.47
N GLU A 77 21.34 -3.98 11.44
CA GLU A 77 19.98 -3.44 11.44
C GLU A 77 18.91 -4.48 10.99
N TRP A 78 19.29 -5.74 10.78
CA TRP A 78 18.41 -6.78 10.28
C TRP A 78 17.08 -6.91 11.05
N LYS A 79 17.08 -6.70 12.38
CA LYS A 79 15.87 -6.76 13.20
C LYS A 79 14.85 -5.68 12.82
N ILE A 80 15.34 -4.52 12.38
CA ILE A 80 14.46 -3.42 11.92
C ILE A 80 13.92 -3.74 10.54
N TYR A 81 14.74 -4.26 9.64
CA TYR A 81 14.28 -4.73 8.32
C TYR A 81 13.24 -5.85 8.46
N ALA A 82 13.50 -6.82 9.34
CA ALA A 82 12.57 -7.89 9.64
C ALA A 82 11.24 -7.36 10.19
N LEU A 83 11.27 -6.47 11.18
CA LEU A 83 10.07 -5.86 11.75
C LEU A 83 9.28 -5.06 10.70
N ILE A 84 9.96 -4.28 9.86
CA ILE A 84 9.30 -3.55 8.78
C ILE A 84 8.75 -4.53 7.74
N GLY A 85 9.49 -5.57 7.34
CA GLY A 85 9.02 -6.59 6.41
C GLY A 85 7.77 -7.32 6.91
N LEU A 86 7.75 -7.66 8.20
CA LEU A 86 6.61 -8.27 8.87
C LEU A 86 5.40 -7.33 8.86
N CYS A 87 5.56 -6.09 9.35
CA CYS A 87 4.45 -5.14 9.50
C CYS A 87 4.01 -4.51 8.16
N ASN A 88 4.90 -4.41 7.17
CA ASN A 88 4.61 -3.70 5.93
C ASN A 88 4.11 -4.63 4.81
N ILE A 89 4.44 -5.92 4.88
CA ILE A 89 4.18 -6.86 3.79
C ILE A 89 3.59 -8.15 4.31
N ALA A 90 4.28 -8.92 5.14
CA ALA A 90 3.85 -10.27 5.49
C ALA A 90 2.48 -10.28 6.19
N ILE A 91 2.30 -9.52 7.27
CA ILE A 91 1.02 -9.43 7.98
C ILE A 91 -0.07 -8.81 7.10
N PRO A 92 0.09 -7.59 6.52
CA PRO A 92 -0.99 -7.00 5.76
C PRO A 92 -1.35 -7.81 4.51
N PHE A 93 -0.39 -8.39 3.78
CA PHE A 93 -0.71 -9.19 2.61
C PHE A 93 -1.51 -10.44 2.98
N SER A 94 -1.15 -11.11 4.07
CA SER A 94 -1.88 -12.27 4.58
C SER A 94 -3.29 -11.90 5.04
N LEU A 95 -3.42 -10.86 5.89
CA LEU A 95 -4.73 -10.45 6.42
C LEU A 95 -5.66 -9.93 5.32
N ILE A 96 -5.13 -9.10 4.41
CA ILE A 96 -5.92 -8.55 3.31
C ILE A 96 -6.31 -9.67 2.33
N ALA A 97 -5.42 -10.63 2.03
CA ALA A 97 -5.76 -11.75 1.16
C ALA A 97 -6.89 -12.60 1.74
N VAL A 98 -6.82 -12.96 3.04
CA VAL A 98 -7.88 -13.68 3.75
C VAL A 98 -9.19 -12.90 3.73
N GLY A 99 -9.13 -11.60 4.05
CA GLY A 99 -10.31 -10.75 4.06
C GLY A 99 -10.96 -10.63 2.68
N THR A 100 -10.17 -10.31 1.64
CA THR A 100 -10.68 -10.10 0.26
C THR A 100 -11.21 -11.37 -0.39
N ASN A 101 -10.82 -12.54 0.09
CA ASN A 101 -11.39 -13.81 -0.38
C ASN A 101 -12.85 -14.02 0.09
N LYS A 102 -13.28 -13.30 1.13
CA LYS A 102 -14.60 -13.44 1.75
C LYS A 102 -15.50 -12.21 1.62
N VAL A 103 -14.93 -11.05 1.28
CA VAL A 103 -15.70 -9.83 1.03
C VAL A 103 -15.55 -9.39 -0.42
N ASP A 104 -16.51 -8.61 -0.90
CA ASP A 104 -16.42 -8.06 -2.25
C ASP A 104 -15.23 -7.10 -2.39
N SER A 105 -14.63 -7.09 -3.57
CA SER A 105 -13.42 -6.29 -3.88
C SER A 105 -13.63 -4.78 -3.63
N TYR A 106 -14.83 -4.26 -3.89
CA TYR A 106 -15.16 -2.86 -3.63
C TYR A 106 -15.17 -2.55 -2.12
N LEU A 107 -15.66 -3.47 -1.26
CA LEU A 107 -15.65 -3.29 0.18
C LEU A 107 -14.22 -3.27 0.71
N ALA A 108 -13.36 -4.16 0.23
CA ALA A 108 -11.94 -4.15 0.56
C ALA A 108 -11.29 -2.81 0.17
N ALA A 109 -11.60 -2.27 -1.02
CA ALA A 109 -11.10 -0.98 -1.47
C ALA A 109 -11.56 0.19 -0.57
N ILE A 110 -12.83 0.20 -0.11
CA ILE A 110 -13.34 1.19 0.85
C ILE A 110 -12.59 1.08 2.18
N LEU A 111 -12.45 -0.14 2.71
CA LEU A 111 -11.78 -0.37 3.98
C LEU A 111 -10.31 0.04 3.92
N MET A 112 -9.60 -0.26 2.83
CA MET A 112 -8.23 0.21 2.62
C MET A 112 -8.14 1.74 2.48
N SER A 113 -9.18 2.40 2.01
CA SER A 113 -9.24 3.88 1.92
C SER A 113 -9.35 4.57 3.30
N THR A 114 -9.49 3.82 4.39
CA THR A 114 -9.33 4.35 5.76
C THR A 114 -7.88 4.58 6.17
N THR A 115 -6.90 4.08 5.39
CA THR A 115 -5.47 4.20 5.70
C THR A 115 -5.00 5.65 5.97
N PRO A 116 -5.46 6.70 5.26
CA PRO A 116 -5.10 8.08 5.61
C PRO A 116 -5.61 8.52 6.98
N LEU A 117 -6.74 8.01 7.44
CA LEU A 117 -7.26 8.29 8.78
C LEU A 117 -6.36 7.68 9.84
N THR A 118 -6.11 6.36 9.76
CA THR A 118 -5.25 5.65 10.71
C THR A 118 -3.81 6.16 10.64
N GLY A 119 -3.30 6.42 9.44
CA GLY A 119 -1.96 6.97 9.22
C GLY A 119 -1.78 8.35 9.85
N SER A 120 -2.77 9.22 9.73
CA SER A 120 -2.71 10.57 10.33
C SER A 120 -2.73 10.52 11.86
N ILE A 121 -3.59 9.68 12.44
CA ILE A 121 -3.66 9.48 13.90
C ILE A 121 -2.32 8.96 14.42
N LEU A 122 -1.80 7.91 13.81
CA LEU A 122 -0.50 7.34 14.21
C LEU A 122 0.64 8.32 14.00
N ALA A 123 0.66 9.06 12.89
CA ALA A 123 1.66 10.10 12.66
C ALA A 123 1.60 11.19 13.72
N HIS A 124 0.40 11.66 14.10
CA HIS A 124 0.21 12.67 15.14
C HIS A 124 0.77 12.23 16.50
N ILE A 125 0.51 10.96 16.87
CA ILE A 125 0.92 10.40 18.16
C ILE A 125 2.43 10.11 18.17
N PHE A 126 2.91 9.45 17.13
CA PHE A 126 4.25 8.84 17.13
C PHE A 126 5.34 9.65 16.41
N THR A 127 5.00 10.75 15.72
CA THR A 127 5.99 11.64 15.10
C THR A 127 5.93 13.05 15.68
N LYS A 128 7.06 13.76 15.64
CA LYS A 128 7.11 15.17 16.09
C LYS A 128 6.66 16.14 15.03
N ASN A 129 6.86 15.80 13.76
CA ASN A 129 6.75 16.72 12.62
C ASN A 129 5.47 16.54 11.81
N GLU A 130 4.75 15.42 11.99
CA GLU A 130 3.48 15.17 11.29
C GLU A 130 2.28 15.34 12.24
N LYS A 131 2.06 16.58 12.68
CA LYS A 131 0.89 16.87 13.53
C LYS A 131 -0.36 17.03 12.65
N ILE A 132 -1.47 16.51 13.15
CA ILE A 132 -2.78 16.76 12.54
C ILE A 132 -3.11 18.23 12.81
N THR A 133 -3.40 18.96 11.75
CA THR A 133 -3.98 20.31 11.81
C THR A 133 -5.44 20.23 11.42
N PHE A 134 -6.23 21.25 11.78
CA PHE A 134 -7.64 21.33 11.43
C PHE A 134 -7.88 21.16 9.91
N PHE A 135 -7.09 21.84 9.08
CA PHE A 135 -7.22 21.73 7.62
C PHE A 135 -6.81 20.35 7.07
N LYS A 136 -5.79 19.71 7.65
CA LYS A 136 -5.45 18.32 7.28
C LYS A 136 -6.59 17.37 7.59
N SER A 137 -7.24 17.51 8.75
CA SER A 137 -8.39 16.69 9.13
C SER A 137 -9.53 16.86 8.14
N ILE A 138 -9.85 18.09 7.75
CA ILE A 138 -10.87 18.38 6.74
C ILE A 138 -10.52 17.68 5.42
N GLY A 139 -9.29 17.82 4.92
CA GLY A 139 -8.88 17.19 3.67
C GLY A 139 -8.98 15.66 3.70
N ILE A 140 -8.59 15.04 4.82
CA ILE A 140 -8.69 13.59 5.02
C ILE A 140 -10.15 13.13 5.02
N ILE A 141 -11.02 13.84 5.74
CA ILE A 141 -12.45 13.52 5.82
C ILE A 141 -13.12 13.71 4.45
N ILE A 142 -12.84 14.80 3.74
CA ILE A 142 -13.37 15.05 2.41
C ILE A 142 -12.97 13.91 1.46
N GLY A 143 -11.70 13.52 1.43
CA GLY A 143 -11.23 12.41 0.60
C GLY A 143 -11.96 11.10 0.91
N PHE A 144 -12.17 10.79 2.20
CA PHE A 144 -12.89 9.60 2.63
C PHE A 144 -14.37 9.64 2.25
N VAL A 145 -15.04 10.77 2.43
CA VAL A 145 -16.44 10.97 2.00
C VAL A 145 -16.57 10.76 0.50
N GLY A 146 -15.62 11.23 -0.31
CA GLY A 146 -15.61 10.96 -1.75
C GLY A 146 -15.56 9.47 -2.07
N VAL A 147 -14.77 8.67 -1.33
CA VAL A 147 -14.74 7.19 -1.49
C VAL A 147 -16.07 6.57 -1.07
N LEU A 148 -16.66 7.00 0.04
CA LEU A 148 -17.98 6.50 0.46
C LEU A 148 -19.05 6.80 -0.58
N LEU A 149 -19.03 7.99 -1.19
CA LEU A 149 -19.97 8.36 -2.25
C LEU A 149 -19.79 7.46 -3.49
N LEU A 150 -18.54 7.17 -3.87
CA LEU A 150 -18.22 6.31 -5.02
C LEU A 150 -18.85 4.92 -4.89
N PHE A 151 -18.89 4.37 -3.70
CA PHE A 151 -19.40 3.04 -3.43
C PHE A 151 -20.73 3.01 -2.69
N PHE A 152 -21.43 4.13 -2.60
CA PHE A 152 -22.63 4.30 -1.79
C PHE A 152 -23.70 3.23 -2.02
N ASP A 153 -23.95 2.90 -3.30
CA ASP A 153 -24.97 1.90 -3.67
C ASP A 153 -24.57 0.45 -3.30
N LYS A 154 -23.30 0.25 -2.90
CA LYS A 154 -22.72 -1.06 -2.58
C LYS A 154 -22.37 -1.20 -1.09
N LEU A 155 -22.77 -0.24 -0.24
CA LEU A 155 -22.42 -0.22 1.19
C LEU A 155 -23.26 -1.17 2.06
N ILE A 156 -23.89 -2.16 1.48
CA ILE A 156 -24.69 -3.15 2.22
C ILE A 156 -23.74 -4.24 2.73
N LEU A 157 -23.55 -4.28 4.06
CA LEU A 157 -22.79 -5.35 4.72
C LEU A 157 -23.74 -6.47 5.17
N ASN A 158 -23.45 -7.69 4.77
CA ASN A 158 -24.03 -8.88 5.37
C ASN A 158 -23.34 -9.16 6.71
N GLU A 159 -24.05 -9.73 7.69
CA GLU A 159 -23.51 -9.98 9.04
C GLU A 159 -22.22 -10.79 9.03
N ASP A 160 -22.09 -11.78 8.16
CA ASP A 160 -20.90 -12.61 8.01
C ASP A 160 -19.65 -11.85 7.55
N ASN A 161 -19.81 -10.65 7.02
CA ASN A 161 -18.71 -9.87 6.45
C ASN A 161 -17.99 -8.98 7.47
N TYR A 162 -18.55 -8.76 8.66
CA TYR A 162 -17.96 -7.86 9.67
C TYR A 162 -16.58 -8.32 10.14
N PHE A 163 -16.41 -9.60 10.40
CA PHE A 163 -15.13 -10.15 10.86
C PHE A 163 -14.03 -9.98 9.80
N PHE A 164 -14.35 -10.28 8.54
CA PHE A 164 -13.40 -10.15 7.43
C PHE A 164 -13.11 -8.69 7.09
N ALA A 165 -14.09 -7.80 7.23
CA ALA A 165 -13.89 -6.35 7.13
C ALA A 165 -12.93 -5.84 8.21
N LEU A 166 -13.07 -6.31 9.47
CA LEU A 166 -12.16 -5.96 10.56
C LEU A 166 -10.73 -6.44 10.27
N ILE A 167 -10.55 -7.66 9.76
CA ILE A 167 -9.25 -8.19 9.35
C ILE A 167 -8.58 -7.28 8.31
N ILE A 168 -9.32 -6.79 7.31
CA ILE A 168 -8.80 -5.85 6.30
C ILE A 168 -8.40 -4.52 6.94
N LEU A 169 -9.21 -3.96 7.84
CA LEU A 169 -8.90 -2.73 8.56
C LEU A 169 -7.63 -2.86 9.41
N VAL A 170 -7.47 -3.98 10.12
CA VAL A 170 -6.26 -4.27 10.87
C VAL A 170 -5.06 -4.35 9.91
N GLY A 171 -5.19 -5.12 8.82
CA GLY A 171 -4.14 -5.23 7.79
C GLY A 171 -3.74 -3.87 7.22
N SER A 172 -4.71 -3.00 6.89
CA SER A 172 -4.44 -1.66 6.37
C SER A 172 -3.74 -0.74 7.39
N THR A 173 -4.04 -0.91 8.68
CA THR A 173 -3.40 -0.16 9.77
C THR A 173 -1.91 -0.51 9.90
N PHE A 174 -1.53 -1.75 9.64
CA PHE A 174 -0.13 -2.17 9.65
C PHE A 174 0.74 -1.42 8.63
N TYR A 175 0.20 -0.99 7.49
CA TYR A 175 0.92 -0.12 6.54
C TYR A 175 1.32 1.22 7.17
N SER A 176 0.46 1.78 8.00
CA SER A 176 0.74 3.02 8.70
C SER A 176 1.77 2.82 9.82
N ILE A 177 1.68 1.72 10.57
CA ILE A 177 2.66 1.33 11.59
C ILE A 177 4.05 1.18 10.95
N ALA A 178 4.13 0.43 9.85
CA ALA A 178 5.38 0.25 9.12
C ALA A 178 5.93 1.58 8.57
N GLY A 179 5.06 2.48 8.11
CA GLY A 179 5.43 3.83 7.68
C GLY A 179 6.12 4.62 8.81
N ILE A 180 5.59 4.57 10.02
CA ILE A 180 6.22 5.19 11.21
C ILE A 180 7.58 4.56 11.50
N LEU A 181 7.70 3.23 11.44
CA LEU A 181 8.97 2.53 11.66
C LEU A 181 10.03 2.97 10.65
N ILE A 182 9.67 3.07 9.37
CA ILE A 182 10.55 3.54 8.30
C ILE A 182 11.01 4.97 8.58
N LEU A 183 10.09 5.88 8.87
CA LEU A 183 10.41 7.27 9.15
C LEU A 183 11.32 7.44 10.37
N LYS A 184 11.12 6.65 11.42
CA LYS A 184 11.90 6.75 12.65
C LYS A 184 13.28 6.09 12.58
N LYS A 185 13.38 4.96 11.87
CA LYS A 185 14.55 4.08 11.96
C LYS A 185 15.39 4.04 10.69
N MET A 186 14.77 4.23 9.50
CA MET A 186 15.43 3.99 8.23
C MET A 186 15.59 5.26 7.36
N LYS A 187 15.34 6.44 7.92
CA LYS A 187 15.37 7.70 7.16
C LYS A 187 16.69 7.99 6.46
N ASN A 188 17.81 7.65 7.11
CA ASN A 188 19.16 7.90 6.58
C ASN A 188 19.70 6.75 5.74
N SER A 189 18.92 5.67 5.59
CA SER A 189 19.30 4.51 4.79
C SER A 189 18.86 4.69 3.35
N GLY A 190 19.59 4.07 2.42
CA GLY A 190 19.25 4.13 1.00
C GLY A 190 17.86 3.52 0.75
N ASN A 191 17.00 4.27 0.04
CA ASN A 191 15.62 3.85 -0.21
C ASN A 191 15.51 2.46 -0.85
N LEU A 192 16.38 2.15 -1.83
CA LEU A 192 16.38 0.88 -2.52
C LEU A 192 16.89 -0.26 -1.63
N ASP A 193 17.93 -0.01 -0.82
CA ASP A 193 18.43 -0.99 0.16
C ASP A 193 17.32 -1.35 1.19
N VAL A 194 16.68 -0.34 1.80
CA VAL A 194 15.60 -0.57 2.77
C VAL A 194 14.45 -1.35 2.13
N THR A 195 14.03 -0.96 0.93
CA THR A 195 12.91 -1.65 0.24
C THR A 195 13.26 -3.10 -0.05
N THR A 196 14.46 -3.36 -0.59
CA THR A 196 14.89 -4.71 -0.94
C THR A 196 15.10 -5.56 0.30
N SER A 197 15.77 -5.02 1.33
CA SER A 197 16.02 -5.71 2.58
C SER A 197 14.74 -6.09 3.33
N THR A 198 13.75 -5.18 3.37
CA THR A 198 12.44 -5.47 3.98
C THR A 198 11.64 -6.49 3.18
N MET A 199 11.79 -6.53 1.85
CA MET A 199 11.12 -7.50 0.99
C MET A 199 11.70 -8.91 1.19
N ILE A 200 13.03 -9.03 1.35
CA ILE A 200 13.70 -10.31 1.67
C ILE A 200 13.15 -10.86 2.99
N TRP A 201 13.04 -10.03 4.03
CA TRP A 201 12.48 -10.47 5.31
C TRP A 201 11.00 -10.83 5.22
N ALA A 202 10.21 -10.09 4.45
CA ALA A 202 8.82 -10.44 4.20
C ALA A 202 8.69 -11.81 3.52
N LEU A 203 9.56 -12.10 2.55
CA LEU A 203 9.62 -13.41 1.89
C LEU A 203 9.92 -14.53 2.91
N ILE A 204 10.90 -14.34 3.80
CA ILE A 204 11.25 -15.30 4.85
C ILE A 204 10.04 -15.60 5.76
N PHE A 205 9.21 -14.61 6.08
CA PHE A 205 8.01 -14.81 6.89
C PHE A 205 6.85 -15.45 6.11
N LEU A 206 6.69 -15.14 4.82
CA LEU A 206 5.59 -15.67 4.02
C LEU A 206 5.80 -17.11 3.59
N ILE A 207 7.04 -17.58 3.44
CA ILE A 207 7.32 -18.97 3.10
C ILE A 207 6.64 -19.94 4.08
N PRO A 208 6.92 -19.91 5.40
CA PRO A 208 6.26 -20.84 6.32
C PRO A 208 4.74 -20.66 6.35
N VAL A 209 4.22 -19.44 6.21
CA VAL A 209 2.77 -19.18 6.20
C VAL A 209 2.11 -19.90 5.03
N ALA A 210 2.63 -19.76 3.81
CA ALA A 210 2.06 -20.39 2.64
C ALA A 210 2.09 -21.94 2.74
N PHE A 211 3.20 -22.53 3.21
CA PHE A 211 3.33 -23.98 3.32
C PHE A 211 2.58 -24.61 4.51
N ILE A 212 2.23 -23.83 5.54
CA ILE A 212 1.43 -24.32 6.68
C ILE A 212 -0.06 -24.31 6.34
N PHE A 213 -0.53 -23.31 5.62
CA PHE A 213 -1.97 -23.09 5.37
C PHE A 213 -2.44 -23.54 4.00
N GLU A 214 -1.52 -23.69 3.03
CA GLU A 214 -1.84 -24.04 1.64
C GLU A 214 -0.76 -24.98 1.08
N ASP A 215 -1.00 -25.55 -0.11
CA ASP A 215 -0.01 -26.30 -0.88
C ASP A 215 0.40 -25.52 -2.14
N PRO A 216 1.48 -24.73 -2.07
CA PRO A 216 1.90 -23.86 -3.19
C PRO A 216 2.25 -24.62 -4.48
N PHE A 217 2.54 -25.92 -4.39
CA PHE A 217 2.92 -26.74 -5.55
C PHE A 217 1.73 -27.45 -6.21
N ASN A 218 0.59 -27.51 -5.54
CA ASN A 218 -0.61 -28.18 -6.05
C ASN A 218 -1.49 -27.22 -6.88
N SER A 219 -0.88 -26.34 -7.68
CA SER A 219 -1.58 -25.44 -8.58
C SER A 219 -1.26 -25.80 -10.03
N ASN A 220 -2.27 -25.70 -10.90
CA ASN A 220 -2.09 -25.83 -12.36
C ASN A 220 -2.37 -24.47 -13.02
N PRO A 221 -1.40 -23.53 -12.96
CA PRO A 221 -1.66 -22.14 -13.29
C PRO A 221 -1.82 -21.92 -14.80
N SER A 222 -2.82 -21.12 -15.17
CA SER A 222 -2.93 -20.57 -16.52
C SER A 222 -1.82 -19.56 -16.78
N LEU A 223 -1.44 -19.38 -18.05
CA LEU A 223 -0.46 -18.36 -18.44
C LEU A 223 -0.88 -16.96 -18.00
N GLU A 224 -2.18 -16.65 -18.08
CA GLU A 224 -2.72 -15.36 -17.66
C GLU A 224 -2.53 -15.11 -16.16
N SER A 225 -2.77 -16.13 -15.32
CA SER A 225 -2.53 -16.06 -13.87
C SER A 225 -1.05 -15.86 -13.54
N VAL A 226 -0.15 -16.54 -14.24
CA VAL A 226 1.29 -16.36 -14.07
C VAL A 226 1.74 -14.96 -14.48
N LEU A 227 1.31 -14.47 -15.65
CA LEU A 227 1.65 -13.12 -16.12
C LEU A 227 1.10 -12.04 -15.17
N SER A 228 -0.11 -12.23 -14.64
CA SER A 228 -0.69 -11.36 -13.63
C SER A 228 0.17 -11.34 -12.36
N LEU A 229 0.68 -12.48 -11.90
CA LEU A 229 1.59 -12.55 -10.74
C LEU A 229 2.95 -11.92 -11.00
N VAL A 230 3.52 -12.07 -12.19
CA VAL A 230 4.76 -11.39 -12.59
C VAL A 230 4.56 -9.87 -12.53
N TYR A 231 3.46 -9.35 -13.08
CA TYR A 231 3.11 -7.94 -13.00
C TYR A 231 2.90 -7.49 -11.54
N LEU A 232 2.09 -8.23 -10.78
CA LEU A 232 1.82 -7.93 -9.37
C LEU A 232 3.09 -7.90 -8.52
N GLY A 233 3.99 -8.84 -8.75
CA GLY A 233 5.27 -8.90 -8.04
C GLY A 233 6.22 -7.79 -8.48
N SER A 234 6.56 -7.71 -9.75
CA SER A 234 7.59 -6.83 -10.25
C SER A 234 7.16 -5.36 -10.21
N VAL A 235 6.00 -5.04 -10.80
CA VAL A 235 5.54 -3.65 -10.94
C VAL A 235 4.74 -3.20 -9.73
N ALA A 236 3.66 -3.91 -9.40
CA ALA A 236 2.72 -3.46 -8.36
C ALA A 236 3.22 -3.72 -6.93
N THR A 237 4.30 -4.48 -6.76
CA THR A 237 4.97 -4.66 -5.48
C THR A 237 6.40 -4.13 -5.54
N GLY A 238 7.30 -4.70 -6.31
CA GLY A 238 8.71 -4.31 -6.31
C GLY A 238 8.91 -2.82 -6.60
N PHE A 239 8.55 -2.37 -7.79
CA PHE A 239 8.69 -0.98 -8.20
C PHE A 239 7.80 -0.03 -7.37
N ALA A 240 6.55 -0.41 -7.14
CA ALA A 240 5.60 0.42 -6.40
C ALA A 240 6.00 0.63 -4.93
N TRP A 241 6.55 -0.38 -4.25
CA TRP A 241 7.05 -0.24 -2.87
C TRP A 241 8.31 0.62 -2.79
N TRP A 242 9.23 0.51 -3.75
CA TRP A 242 10.35 1.43 -3.86
C TRP A 242 9.86 2.87 -4.05
N LEU A 243 8.89 3.10 -4.94
CA LEU A 243 8.29 4.41 -5.16
C LEU A 243 7.56 4.93 -3.91
N ARG A 244 6.79 4.07 -3.23
CA ARG A 244 6.13 4.38 -1.96
C ARG A 244 7.12 4.82 -0.89
N PHE A 245 8.22 4.09 -0.71
CA PHE A 245 9.24 4.45 0.28
C PHE A 245 9.89 5.80 -0.05
N LYS A 246 10.15 6.07 -1.33
CA LYS A 246 10.67 7.37 -1.79
C LYS A 246 9.73 8.51 -1.44
N ILE A 247 8.43 8.35 -1.69
CA ILE A 247 7.40 9.35 -1.35
C ILE A 247 7.30 9.51 0.18
N LEU A 248 7.26 8.40 0.92
CA LEU A 248 7.15 8.39 2.38
C LEU A 248 8.31 9.14 3.05
N ILE A 249 9.56 8.84 2.67
CA ILE A 249 10.75 9.47 3.26
C ILE A 249 10.80 10.95 2.92
N LYS A 250 10.39 11.34 1.71
CA LYS A 250 10.44 12.73 1.25
C LYS A 250 9.31 13.59 1.79
N ASN A 251 8.09 13.09 1.77
CA ASN A 251 6.88 13.87 1.97
C ASN A 251 6.11 13.50 3.26
N GLY A 252 6.54 12.44 3.96
CA GLY A 252 5.91 11.98 5.20
C GLY A 252 4.76 11.01 5.00
N LEU A 253 4.27 10.46 6.12
CA LEU A 253 3.26 9.40 6.12
C LEU A 253 1.89 9.93 5.69
N VAL A 254 1.48 11.08 6.23
CA VAL A 254 0.16 11.65 5.95
C VAL A 254 -0.04 11.92 4.44
N PHE A 255 0.97 12.47 3.76
CA PHE A 255 0.91 12.67 2.31
C PHE A 255 0.93 11.34 1.56
N GLN A 256 1.83 10.41 1.93
CA GLN A 256 1.96 9.13 1.23
C GLN A 256 0.67 8.29 1.33
N THR A 257 -0.01 8.28 2.47
CA THR A 257 -1.25 7.48 2.64
C THR A 257 -2.40 7.96 1.77
N GLN A 258 -2.38 9.20 1.24
CA GLN A 258 -3.41 9.70 0.31
C GLN A 258 -3.52 8.85 -0.96
N VAL A 259 -2.51 8.06 -1.31
CA VAL A 259 -2.58 7.10 -2.42
C VAL A 259 -3.76 6.14 -2.27
N ALA A 260 -4.16 5.81 -1.04
CA ALA A 260 -5.30 4.92 -0.79
C ALA A 260 -6.64 5.46 -1.32
N TYR A 261 -6.76 6.78 -1.48
CA TYR A 261 -7.93 7.39 -2.13
C TYR A 261 -7.86 7.34 -3.66
N LEU A 262 -6.65 7.26 -4.22
CA LEU A 262 -6.45 7.16 -5.67
C LEU A 262 -6.71 5.75 -6.19
N ILE A 263 -6.46 4.74 -5.37
CA ILE A 263 -6.64 3.32 -5.75
C ILE A 263 -8.05 3.04 -6.29
N PRO A 264 -9.15 3.38 -5.58
CA PRO A 264 -10.51 3.18 -6.08
C PRO A 264 -10.79 3.95 -7.38
N ILE A 265 -10.23 5.16 -7.51
CA ILE A 265 -10.38 5.98 -8.71
C ILE A 265 -9.82 5.25 -9.94
N PHE A 266 -8.58 4.79 -9.83
CA PHE A 266 -7.95 4.05 -10.92
C PHE A 266 -8.59 2.69 -11.13
N GLY A 267 -9.10 2.05 -10.06
CA GLY A 267 -9.91 0.83 -10.16
C GLY A 267 -11.13 1.03 -11.06
N VAL A 268 -11.86 2.14 -10.88
CA VAL A 268 -12.99 2.50 -11.75
C VAL A 268 -12.53 2.80 -13.18
N ILE A 269 -11.46 3.58 -13.36
CA ILE A 269 -10.92 3.90 -14.69
C ILE A 269 -10.57 2.61 -15.45
N PHE A 270 -9.88 1.67 -14.81
CA PHE A 270 -9.57 0.38 -15.43
C PHE A 270 -10.81 -0.49 -15.67
N GLY A 271 -11.80 -0.44 -14.76
CA GLY A 271 -13.10 -1.09 -14.95
C GLY A 271 -13.80 -0.61 -16.23
N VAL A 272 -13.81 0.70 -16.46
CA VAL A 272 -14.38 1.29 -17.67
C VAL A 272 -13.59 0.94 -18.93
N LEU A 273 -12.27 1.08 -18.89
CA LEU A 273 -11.41 0.89 -20.07
C LEU A 273 -11.26 -0.58 -20.47
N VAL A 274 -11.26 -1.50 -19.50
CA VAL A 274 -10.99 -2.93 -19.74
C VAL A 274 -12.28 -3.76 -19.75
N LEU A 275 -13.24 -3.41 -18.88
CA LEU A 275 -14.50 -4.17 -18.73
C LEU A 275 -15.70 -3.48 -19.38
N ASN A 276 -15.50 -2.31 -20.02
CA ASN A 276 -16.57 -1.50 -20.65
C ASN A 276 -17.69 -1.11 -19.65
N GLU A 277 -17.34 -0.91 -18.36
CA GLU A 277 -18.29 -0.46 -17.36
C GLU A 277 -18.75 0.97 -17.63
N GLN A 278 -20.03 1.28 -17.34
CA GLN A 278 -20.58 2.63 -17.56
C GLN A 278 -20.17 3.58 -16.44
N ILE A 279 -19.68 4.76 -16.81
CA ILE A 279 -19.41 5.85 -15.86
C ILE A 279 -20.72 6.53 -15.48
N THR A 280 -21.04 6.52 -14.20
CA THR A 280 -22.17 7.27 -13.65
C THR A 280 -21.74 8.68 -13.21
N TRP A 281 -22.68 9.61 -13.10
CA TRP A 281 -22.43 10.93 -12.56
C TRP A 281 -21.82 10.90 -11.14
N LYS A 282 -22.19 9.89 -10.34
CA LYS A 282 -21.65 9.67 -8.99
C LYS A 282 -20.13 9.46 -9.01
N VAL A 283 -19.64 8.68 -9.98
CA VAL A 283 -18.20 8.46 -10.16
C VAL A 283 -17.50 9.79 -10.39
N PHE A 284 -18.02 10.61 -11.29
CA PHE A 284 -17.43 11.90 -11.64
C PHE A 284 -17.38 12.87 -10.44
N VAL A 285 -18.48 13.00 -9.69
CA VAL A 285 -18.53 13.83 -8.47
C VAL A 285 -17.58 13.31 -7.40
N SER A 286 -17.54 11.98 -7.19
CA SER A 286 -16.62 11.36 -6.23
C SER A 286 -15.15 11.66 -6.54
N LEU A 287 -14.77 11.61 -7.83
CA LEU A 287 -13.42 11.96 -8.27
C LEU A 287 -13.03 13.39 -7.86
N ILE A 288 -13.92 14.36 -8.11
CA ILE A 288 -13.70 15.77 -7.75
C ILE A 288 -13.51 15.91 -6.24
N ILE A 289 -14.37 15.28 -5.44
CA ILE A 289 -14.32 15.32 -3.97
C ILE A 289 -13.01 14.71 -3.46
N ILE A 290 -12.62 13.52 -3.93
CA ILE A 290 -11.38 12.85 -3.54
C ILE A 290 -10.17 13.73 -3.87
N MET A 291 -10.08 14.23 -5.10
CA MET A 291 -8.96 15.08 -5.53
C MET A 291 -8.87 16.37 -4.72
N SER A 292 -10.01 16.96 -4.37
CA SER A 292 -10.08 18.13 -3.49
C SER A 292 -9.52 17.84 -2.10
N GLY A 293 -9.88 16.69 -1.51
CA GLY A 293 -9.33 16.21 -0.23
C GLY A 293 -7.81 16.06 -0.27
N ILE A 294 -7.28 15.37 -1.29
CA ILE A 294 -5.83 15.19 -1.50
C ILE A 294 -5.12 16.55 -1.64
N TYR A 295 -5.69 17.46 -2.41
CA TYR A 295 -5.13 18.81 -2.60
C TYR A 295 -5.04 19.59 -1.28
N ILE A 296 -6.09 19.55 -0.45
CA ILE A 296 -6.11 20.20 0.86
C ILE A 296 -5.02 19.61 1.76
N VAL A 297 -4.93 18.28 1.86
CA VAL A 297 -3.88 17.62 2.66
C VAL A 297 -2.49 18.04 2.17
N LYS A 298 -2.26 18.08 0.85
CA LYS A 298 -0.99 18.53 0.28
C LYS A 298 -0.67 19.99 0.69
N LYS A 299 -1.64 20.90 0.51
CA LYS A 299 -1.46 22.34 0.76
C LYS A 299 -1.07 22.63 2.21
N TYR A 300 -1.60 21.87 3.14
CA TYR A 300 -1.35 22.05 4.59
C TYR A 300 -0.39 21.01 5.18
N ASN A 301 0.33 20.26 4.35
CA ASN A 301 1.35 19.32 4.78
C ASN A 301 2.70 20.04 4.96
N LYS A 302 2.73 20.96 5.95
CA LYS A 302 3.93 21.71 6.35
C LYS A 302 4.56 21.08 7.58
#